data_fc5f8ce7502d6089c7c58a538814a330
#
_entry.id   fc5f8ce7502d6089c7c58a538814a330
#
_cell.length_a   1.000
_cell.length_b   1.000
_cell.length_c   1.000
_cell.angle_alpha   90.00
_cell.angle_beta   90.00
_cell.angle_gamma   90.00
#
_symmetry.space_group_name_H-M   'P 1'
#
loop_
_entity.id
_entity.type
_entity.pdbx_description
1 polymer ?
#
loop_
_entity_poly.entity_id
_entity_poly.type
_entity_poly.pdbx_seq_one_letter_code
_entity_poly.pdbx_strand_id
1 'polypeptide(L)'
;MGWALCWTATCWSWAHAPIEAQPAESAAASPEAVTLSIVGTTDLHGRVFATNGRGGLALLGGYLRNLREARAADGGAVLLLDAGDTFQGGITSNISEGALVIDAYNAMGYDALAVGNHDFDYGALDSATGPDAEDMRGALKAAAARARFPFLAANVIDDATGQPVSWPNVRPSSLVETAGVQVGIVGVMTHGGLRQTIRAHVQGLSTIPLLPAVKTEARRLKASGADVVLVLSHEGGWCERFDDPLDLSSCGHDSAIFRLARELPPGLVDGIIAGHTHAGVAHEVNGIPILQAFQRGTAFARLDLSVRPGTGVIESRIFAPQGVCTVVDDQGVCAAVGDTPSSYEGSPVEPDPGVVAAMQPQLERVEAWRAEPLGVLLATPLDRRSDGLESPLGNLFAEALLAAVPDADVAIGLGVRRGGLRTGLPAGPLTRGPLYDAFAFDNRVITLSLTARELAALLSRYAAQSWSGIPSVAGMLVRVTCGPEGADIDLARVSGERIEPDERLTVAATDFFGRRVGVGTLSGPAESLPSAPLVRDAAASWLRARGAPLHADEFSAPRWQPVGDGDCLASD
;
A
#
# COMPACT_ATOMS: atom_id res chain seq x y z
N MET A 1 -31.42 -59.02 -97.23
CA MET A 1 -31.39 -59.62 -95.88
C MET A 1 -31.12 -58.51 -94.95
N GLY A 2 -32.06 -57.92 -94.34
CA GLY A 2 -31.95 -56.81 -93.46
C GLY A 2 -32.95 -56.97 -92.32
N TRP A 3 -32.50 -56.84 -91.12
CA TRP A 3 -33.35 -56.89 -89.94
C TRP A 3 -33.55 -55.47 -89.43
N ALA A 4 -34.78 -55.04 -89.30
CA ALA A 4 -35.21 -53.81 -88.67
C ALA A 4 -35.39 -54.01 -87.17
N LEU A 5 -34.78 -53.21 -86.32
CA LEU A 5 -34.99 -53.17 -84.86
C LEU A 5 -35.77 -51.91 -84.53
N CYS A 6 -36.95 -52.16 -83.95
CA CYS A 6 -37.88 -51.15 -83.47
C CYS A 6 -37.41 -50.72 -82.03
N TRP A 7 -37.25 -49.36 -81.83
CA TRP A 7 -36.99 -48.79 -80.55
C TRP A 7 -38.27 -48.13 -80.03
N THR A 8 -38.79 -48.63 -78.92
CA THR A 8 -39.90 -48.04 -78.19
C THR A 8 -39.35 -46.99 -77.21
N ALA A 9 -39.74 -45.72 -77.41
CA ALA A 9 -39.39 -44.61 -76.54
C ALA A 9 -40.39 -44.61 -75.33
N THR A 10 -39.88 -44.90 -74.11
CA THR A 10 -40.60 -44.69 -72.84
C THR A 10 -40.37 -43.26 -72.38
N CYS A 11 -41.38 -42.39 -72.45
CA CYS A 11 -41.37 -41.09 -71.78
C CYS A 11 -41.45 -41.23 -70.26
N TRP A 12 -40.37 -40.84 -69.58
CA TRP A 12 -40.41 -40.65 -68.15
C TRP A 12 -40.76 -39.20 -67.84
N SER A 13 -41.93 -38.97 -67.26
CA SER A 13 -42.33 -37.67 -66.70
C SER A 13 -41.65 -37.47 -65.35
N TRP A 14 -40.79 -36.53 -65.31
CA TRP A 14 -40.21 -36.07 -64.02
C TRP A 14 -41.25 -35.19 -63.32
N ALA A 15 -41.85 -35.71 -62.24
CA ALA A 15 -42.61 -34.90 -61.28
C ALA A 15 -41.62 -34.06 -60.44
N HIS A 16 -41.67 -32.73 -60.63
CA HIS A 16 -40.97 -31.80 -59.76
C HIS A 16 -41.70 -31.78 -58.42
N ALA A 17 -41.07 -32.37 -57.37
CA ALA A 17 -41.49 -32.15 -55.99
C ALA A 17 -41.23 -30.67 -55.62
N PRO A 18 -42.11 -29.99 -54.88
CA PRO A 18 -41.87 -28.65 -54.44
C PRO A 18 -40.67 -28.67 -53.41
N ILE A 19 -39.68 -27.81 -53.62
CA ILE A 19 -38.62 -27.55 -52.65
C ILE A 19 -39.31 -26.85 -51.50
N GLU A 20 -39.53 -27.57 -50.38
CA GLU A 20 -39.86 -26.95 -49.10
C GLU A 20 -38.69 -26.01 -48.75
N ALA A 21 -39.01 -24.71 -48.69
CA ALA A 21 -38.05 -23.72 -48.16
C ALA A 21 -37.76 -24.10 -46.70
N GLN A 22 -36.50 -24.47 -46.40
CA GLN A 22 -36.03 -24.59 -45.01
C GLN A 22 -36.34 -23.27 -44.29
N PRO A 23 -36.89 -23.31 -43.07
CA PRO A 23 -37.06 -22.10 -42.30
C PRO A 23 -35.68 -21.44 -42.16
N ALA A 24 -35.60 -20.17 -42.50
CA ALA A 24 -34.41 -19.38 -42.28
C ALA A 24 -34.01 -19.59 -40.80
N GLU A 25 -32.78 -20.04 -40.54
CA GLU A 25 -32.20 -20.04 -39.20
C GLU A 25 -32.47 -18.65 -38.61
N SER A 26 -33.25 -18.62 -37.54
CA SER A 26 -33.49 -17.41 -36.77
C SER A 26 -32.10 -16.84 -36.45
N ALA A 27 -31.77 -15.72 -37.07
CA ALA A 27 -30.56 -14.99 -36.67
C ALA A 27 -30.66 -14.82 -35.16
N ALA A 28 -29.77 -15.47 -34.44
CA ALA A 28 -29.71 -15.34 -32.98
C ALA A 28 -29.64 -13.84 -32.69
N ALA A 29 -30.61 -13.33 -31.94
CA ALA A 29 -30.62 -11.92 -31.55
C ALA A 29 -29.26 -11.60 -30.90
N SER A 30 -28.61 -10.55 -31.40
CA SER A 30 -27.35 -10.10 -30.79
C SER A 30 -27.59 -9.90 -29.30
N PRO A 31 -26.73 -10.39 -28.43
CA PRO A 31 -26.91 -10.25 -26.98
C PRO A 31 -27.07 -8.77 -26.61
N GLU A 32 -27.98 -8.46 -25.70
CA GLU A 32 -28.17 -7.10 -25.19
C GLU A 32 -26.90 -6.60 -24.53
N ALA A 33 -26.70 -5.29 -24.57
CA ALA A 33 -25.59 -4.67 -23.86
C ALA A 33 -25.87 -4.69 -22.35
N VAL A 34 -24.87 -5.01 -21.57
CA VAL A 34 -24.93 -5.01 -20.09
C VAL A 34 -24.01 -3.93 -19.53
N THR A 35 -24.38 -3.36 -18.40
CA THR A 35 -23.54 -2.38 -17.70
C THR A 35 -22.65 -3.08 -16.69
N LEU A 36 -21.33 -2.96 -16.87
CA LEU A 36 -20.35 -3.36 -15.86
C LEU A 36 -19.85 -2.12 -15.12
N SER A 37 -20.11 -2.02 -13.82
CA SER A 37 -19.52 -1.01 -12.94
C SER A 37 -18.20 -1.53 -12.41
N ILE A 38 -17.09 -1.00 -12.90
CA ILE A 38 -15.74 -1.30 -12.41
C ILE A 38 -15.45 -0.35 -11.26
N VAL A 39 -15.29 -0.92 -10.06
CA VAL A 39 -14.92 -0.16 -8.87
C VAL A 39 -13.46 -0.43 -8.53
N GLY A 40 -12.68 0.64 -8.36
CA GLY A 40 -11.27 0.60 -8.03
C GLY A 40 -10.96 1.19 -6.66
N THR A 41 -10.23 0.45 -5.83
CA THR A 41 -9.56 0.95 -4.64
C THR A 41 -8.05 0.88 -4.82
N THR A 42 -7.30 1.65 -4.01
CA THR A 42 -5.85 1.70 -4.08
C THR A 42 -5.27 2.23 -2.78
N ASP A 43 -4.02 1.89 -2.49
CA ASP A 43 -3.22 2.49 -1.43
C ASP A 43 -3.97 2.52 -0.07
N LEU A 44 -4.63 1.41 0.28
CA LEU A 44 -5.38 1.29 1.54
C LEU A 44 -4.47 1.47 2.75
N HIS A 45 -3.22 0.97 2.67
CA HIS A 45 -2.24 1.04 3.75
C HIS A 45 -2.81 0.59 5.10
N GLY A 46 -3.56 -0.50 5.09
CA GLY A 46 -4.14 -1.11 6.28
C GLY A 46 -5.11 -0.22 7.08
N ARG A 47 -5.65 0.82 6.47
CA ARG A 47 -6.59 1.75 7.10
C ARG A 47 -8.02 1.22 7.02
N VAL A 48 -8.32 0.28 7.89
CA VAL A 48 -9.62 -0.44 7.91
C VAL A 48 -10.75 0.34 8.59
N PHE A 49 -10.42 1.33 9.42
CA PHE A 49 -11.38 2.20 10.09
C PHE A 49 -11.38 3.62 9.54
N ALA A 50 -12.53 4.27 9.65
CA ALA A 50 -12.66 5.69 9.31
C ALA A 50 -11.74 6.56 10.17
N THR A 51 -11.19 7.60 9.57
CA THR A 51 -10.43 8.63 10.26
C THR A 51 -11.04 10.00 9.93
N ASN A 52 -11.41 10.76 10.95
CA ASN A 52 -12.10 12.04 10.78
C ASN A 52 -13.37 11.94 9.91
N GLY A 53 -14.17 10.89 10.10
CA GLY A 53 -15.42 10.66 9.38
C GLY A 53 -15.25 10.18 7.93
N ARG A 54 -14.03 9.88 7.47
CA ARG A 54 -13.76 9.43 6.10
C ARG A 54 -13.11 8.05 6.08
N GLY A 55 -13.45 7.25 5.08
CA GLY A 55 -12.95 5.90 4.87
C GLY A 55 -13.66 4.86 5.75
N GLY A 56 -13.01 3.70 5.88
CA GLY A 56 -13.50 2.55 6.62
C GLY A 56 -14.11 1.47 5.73
N LEU A 57 -13.59 0.23 5.84
CA LEU A 57 -13.98 -0.87 4.94
C LEU A 57 -15.45 -1.28 5.11
N ALA A 58 -15.97 -1.25 6.33
CA ALA A 58 -17.39 -1.55 6.56
C ALA A 58 -18.31 -0.54 5.84
N LEU A 59 -17.94 0.75 5.85
CA LEU A 59 -18.69 1.80 5.17
C LEU A 59 -18.56 1.67 3.65
N LEU A 60 -17.35 1.40 3.12
CA LEU A 60 -17.14 1.08 1.71
C LEU A 60 -18.04 -0.10 1.28
N GLY A 61 -18.14 -1.15 2.11
CA GLY A 61 -19.06 -2.26 1.90
C GLY A 61 -20.51 -1.82 1.70
N GLY A 62 -20.95 -0.79 2.43
CA GLY A 62 -22.28 -0.19 2.26
C GLY A 62 -22.49 0.49 0.89
N TYR A 63 -21.50 1.28 0.43
CA TYR A 63 -21.52 1.84 -0.92
C TYR A 63 -21.60 0.76 -2.00
N LEU A 64 -20.80 -0.30 -1.84
CA LEU A 64 -20.76 -1.43 -2.78
C LEU A 64 -22.07 -2.23 -2.80
N ARG A 65 -22.72 -2.40 -1.66
CA ARG A 65 -24.02 -3.06 -1.56
C ARG A 65 -25.07 -2.27 -2.38
N ASN A 66 -25.16 -0.95 -2.16
CA ASN A 66 -26.11 -0.11 -2.89
C ASN A 66 -25.84 -0.14 -4.40
N LEU A 67 -24.58 -0.11 -4.83
CA LEU A 67 -24.22 -0.22 -6.24
C LEU A 67 -24.59 -1.59 -6.84
N ARG A 68 -24.36 -2.67 -6.12
CA ARG A 68 -24.73 -4.03 -6.57
C ARG A 68 -26.24 -4.18 -6.70
N GLU A 69 -27.00 -3.62 -5.76
CA GLU A 69 -28.47 -3.60 -5.86
C GLU A 69 -28.94 -2.85 -7.12
N ALA A 70 -28.33 -1.68 -7.41
CA ALA A 70 -28.62 -0.92 -8.62
C ALA A 70 -28.28 -1.71 -9.89
N ARG A 71 -27.11 -2.35 -9.96
CA ARG A 71 -26.70 -3.19 -11.10
C ARG A 71 -27.56 -4.44 -11.26
N ALA A 72 -27.94 -5.08 -10.17
CA ALA A 72 -28.84 -6.23 -10.24
C ALA A 72 -30.22 -5.86 -10.81
N ALA A 73 -30.69 -4.63 -10.56
CA ALA A 73 -31.96 -4.14 -11.08
C ALA A 73 -31.95 -3.89 -12.60
N ASP A 74 -30.78 -3.59 -13.20
CA ASP A 74 -30.63 -3.34 -14.64
C ASP A 74 -29.96 -4.51 -15.40
N GLY A 75 -29.75 -5.65 -14.74
CA GLY A 75 -29.11 -6.83 -15.34
C GLY A 75 -27.59 -6.70 -15.53
N GLY A 76 -26.98 -5.66 -14.97
CA GLY A 76 -25.53 -5.43 -14.97
C GLY A 76 -24.82 -6.14 -13.82
N ALA A 77 -23.52 -5.83 -13.66
CA ALA A 77 -22.69 -6.36 -12.59
C ALA A 77 -21.69 -5.33 -12.07
N VAL A 78 -21.12 -5.60 -10.87
CA VAL A 78 -20.03 -4.84 -10.26
C VAL A 78 -18.79 -5.71 -10.23
N LEU A 79 -17.69 -5.19 -10.76
CA LEU A 79 -16.35 -5.78 -10.64
C LEU A 79 -15.54 -4.92 -9.68
N LEU A 80 -15.02 -5.52 -8.60
CA LEU A 80 -14.32 -4.82 -7.53
C LEU A 80 -12.83 -5.16 -7.55
N LEU A 81 -11.98 -4.16 -7.72
CA LEU A 81 -10.56 -4.30 -8.00
C LEU A 81 -9.73 -3.43 -7.06
N ASP A 82 -8.51 -3.88 -6.70
CA ASP A 82 -7.57 -3.09 -5.90
C ASP A 82 -6.22 -2.94 -6.62
N ALA A 83 -5.71 -1.72 -6.68
CA ALA A 83 -4.48 -1.40 -7.38
C ALA A 83 -3.22 -1.46 -6.51
N GLY A 84 -3.27 -2.11 -5.35
CA GLY A 84 -2.10 -2.43 -4.51
C GLY A 84 -1.81 -1.46 -3.38
N ASP A 85 -0.72 -1.72 -2.65
CA ASP A 85 -0.35 -1.08 -1.38
C ASP A 85 -1.47 -1.21 -0.33
N THR A 86 -1.91 -2.44 -0.17
CA THR A 86 -3.11 -2.79 0.59
C THR A 86 -2.85 -2.89 2.08
N PHE A 87 -1.68 -3.40 2.52
CA PHE A 87 -1.52 -3.97 3.86
C PHE A 87 -0.85 -3.07 4.88
N GLN A 88 0.36 -2.54 4.57
CA GLN A 88 1.22 -1.87 5.54
C GLN A 88 0.73 -0.46 5.89
N GLY A 89 0.65 -0.10 7.19
CA GLY A 89 0.40 1.26 7.68
C GLY A 89 -0.56 1.37 8.86
N GLY A 90 -1.63 0.58 8.93
CA GLY A 90 -2.52 0.53 10.09
C GLY A 90 -2.13 -0.55 11.08
N ILE A 91 -2.19 -0.27 12.41
CA ILE A 91 -1.82 -1.26 13.45
C ILE A 91 -2.57 -2.58 13.30
N THR A 92 -3.86 -2.53 13.04
CA THR A 92 -4.71 -3.72 12.90
C THR A 92 -4.28 -4.60 11.73
N SER A 93 -3.88 -3.99 10.63
CA SER A 93 -3.33 -4.70 9.49
C SER A 93 -1.91 -5.20 9.77
N ASN A 94 -1.05 -4.35 10.35
CA ASN A 94 0.34 -4.72 10.62
C ASN A 94 0.45 -5.91 11.57
N ILE A 95 -0.32 -5.94 12.67
CA ILE A 95 -0.29 -7.04 13.64
C ILE A 95 -0.91 -8.33 13.07
N SER A 96 -1.86 -8.21 12.15
CA SER A 96 -2.45 -9.36 11.46
C SER A 96 -1.74 -9.73 10.16
N GLU A 97 -0.63 -9.06 9.82
CA GLU A 97 0.11 -9.20 8.55
C GLU A 97 -0.81 -9.20 7.32
N GLY A 98 -1.80 -8.28 7.33
CA GLY A 98 -2.78 -8.10 6.25
C GLY A 98 -3.98 -9.05 6.32
N ALA A 99 -4.00 -10.08 7.18
CA ALA A 99 -5.10 -11.04 7.23
C ALA A 99 -6.47 -10.39 7.47
N LEU A 100 -6.54 -9.35 8.31
CA LEU A 100 -7.76 -8.61 8.58
C LEU A 100 -8.31 -7.92 7.30
N VAL A 101 -7.42 -7.32 6.52
CA VAL A 101 -7.82 -6.65 5.26
C VAL A 101 -8.33 -7.68 4.26
N ILE A 102 -7.65 -8.83 4.13
CA ILE A 102 -8.09 -9.90 3.23
C ILE A 102 -9.45 -10.48 3.64
N ASP A 103 -9.71 -10.63 4.94
CA ASP A 103 -11.03 -11.09 5.41
C ASP A 103 -12.15 -10.11 5.05
N ALA A 104 -11.89 -8.80 5.19
CA ALA A 104 -12.82 -7.76 4.76
C ALA A 104 -13.00 -7.76 3.23
N TYR A 105 -11.92 -7.88 2.45
CA TYR A 105 -11.97 -7.93 0.99
C TYR A 105 -12.70 -9.19 0.48
N ASN A 106 -12.47 -10.34 1.11
CA ASN A 106 -13.23 -11.55 0.84
C ASN A 106 -14.73 -11.38 1.10
N ALA A 107 -15.11 -10.67 2.18
CA ALA A 107 -16.52 -10.38 2.50
C ALA A 107 -17.13 -9.37 1.51
N MET A 108 -16.35 -8.38 1.07
CA MET A 108 -16.79 -7.42 0.04
C MET A 108 -16.83 -8.03 -1.36
N GLY A 109 -16.21 -9.20 -1.60
CA GLY A 109 -16.19 -9.86 -2.90
C GLY A 109 -15.29 -9.11 -3.90
N TYR A 110 -14.04 -8.87 -3.56
CA TYR A 110 -13.04 -8.43 -4.53
C TYR A 110 -12.78 -9.50 -5.59
N ASP A 111 -12.50 -9.07 -6.82
CA ASP A 111 -12.26 -9.93 -7.98
C ASP A 111 -10.79 -10.06 -8.35
N ALA A 112 -9.97 -9.04 -8.07
CA ALA A 112 -8.51 -9.08 -8.22
C ALA A 112 -7.82 -7.95 -7.42
N LEU A 113 -6.52 -8.16 -7.13
CA LEU A 113 -5.63 -7.20 -6.50
C LEU A 113 -4.30 -7.17 -7.27
N ALA A 114 -3.80 -5.99 -7.65
CA ALA A 114 -2.42 -5.85 -8.13
C ALA A 114 -1.46 -5.71 -6.96
N VAL A 115 -0.30 -6.37 -7.03
CA VAL A 115 0.71 -6.27 -5.97
C VAL A 115 1.40 -4.91 -6.03
N GLY A 116 1.36 -4.15 -4.93
CA GLY A 116 2.11 -2.92 -4.73
C GLY A 116 3.48 -3.14 -4.07
N ASN A 117 4.28 -2.08 -3.95
CA ASN A 117 5.61 -2.20 -3.36
C ASN A 117 5.56 -2.39 -1.83
N HIS A 118 4.61 -1.75 -1.15
CA HIS A 118 4.42 -1.91 0.29
C HIS A 118 3.72 -3.22 0.70
N ASP A 119 3.19 -3.99 -0.23
CA ASP A 119 2.68 -5.34 0.05
C ASP A 119 3.82 -6.33 0.40
N PHE A 120 5.09 -5.97 0.12
CA PHE A 120 6.28 -6.73 0.53
C PHE A 120 6.82 -6.35 1.93
N ASP A 121 6.29 -5.32 2.59
CA ASP A 121 6.91 -4.74 3.78
C ASP A 121 6.90 -5.65 5.01
N TYR A 122 6.00 -6.62 5.12
CA TYR A 122 5.98 -7.54 6.25
C TYR A 122 7.08 -8.60 6.20
N GLY A 123 7.57 -8.95 5.02
CA GLY A 123 8.64 -9.93 4.88
C GLY A 123 8.19 -11.36 5.12
N ALA A 124 8.91 -12.07 5.97
CA ALA A 124 8.58 -13.44 6.35
C ALA A 124 7.31 -13.49 7.22
N LEU A 125 6.53 -14.55 7.07
CA LEU A 125 5.34 -14.78 7.90
C LEU A 125 5.75 -14.92 9.37
N ASP A 126 4.97 -14.32 10.27
CA ASP A 126 5.23 -14.28 11.72
C ASP A 126 6.63 -13.69 12.06
N SER A 127 7.16 -12.81 11.22
CA SER A 127 8.49 -12.21 11.38
C SER A 127 8.68 -11.45 12.70
N ALA A 128 7.58 -11.13 13.39
CA ALA A 128 7.61 -10.58 14.75
C ALA A 128 8.02 -11.62 15.82
N THR A 129 8.14 -12.91 15.49
CA THR A 129 8.30 -13.99 16.47
C THR A 129 9.46 -14.96 16.23
N GLY A 130 10.19 -14.91 15.08
CA GLY A 130 11.24 -15.90 14.83
C GLY A 130 12.40 -15.48 13.93
N PRO A 131 13.64 -15.85 14.29
CA PRO A 131 14.85 -15.55 13.49
C PRO A 131 15.04 -16.47 12.27
N ASP A 132 14.24 -17.52 12.09
CA ASP A 132 14.49 -18.60 11.14
C ASP A 132 13.55 -18.59 9.91
N ALA A 133 13.03 -17.43 9.54
CA ALA A 133 12.13 -17.31 8.41
C ALA A 133 12.86 -17.53 7.09
N GLU A 134 12.69 -18.68 6.49
CA GLU A 134 13.32 -19.07 5.20
C GLU A 134 12.78 -18.27 4.00
N ASP A 135 11.54 -17.77 4.04
CA ASP A 135 10.90 -17.05 2.92
C ASP A 135 10.53 -15.60 3.27
N MET A 136 11.35 -14.66 2.80
CA MET A 136 11.14 -13.23 2.99
C MET A 136 9.89 -12.65 2.25
N ARG A 137 9.08 -13.48 1.59
CA ARG A 137 7.78 -13.13 0.98
C ARG A 137 6.64 -13.91 1.64
N GLY A 138 6.92 -14.54 2.78
CA GLY A 138 5.97 -15.44 3.45
C GLY A 138 4.64 -14.77 3.79
N ALA A 139 4.66 -13.55 4.32
CA ALA A 139 3.46 -12.80 4.67
C ALA A 139 2.61 -12.46 3.42
N LEU A 140 3.23 -11.96 2.34
CA LEU A 140 2.52 -11.69 1.07
C LEU A 140 1.91 -12.95 0.48
N LYS A 141 2.66 -14.07 0.46
CA LYS A 141 2.16 -15.36 -0.03
C LYS A 141 1.02 -15.91 0.82
N ALA A 142 1.09 -15.73 2.14
CA ALA A 142 0.01 -16.13 3.06
C ALA A 142 -1.25 -15.28 2.84
N ALA A 143 -1.11 -13.97 2.65
CA ALA A 143 -2.22 -13.09 2.29
C ALA A 143 -2.86 -13.50 0.96
N ALA A 144 -2.07 -13.78 -0.07
CA ALA A 144 -2.56 -14.25 -1.36
C ALA A 144 -3.27 -15.62 -1.25
N ALA A 145 -2.73 -16.55 -0.47
CA ALA A 145 -3.36 -17.85 -0.25
C ALA A 145 -4.69 -17.75 0.53
N ARG A 146 -4.84 -16.74 1.41
CA ARG A 146 -6.07 -16.45 2.16
C ARG A 146 -7.15 -15.80 1.31
N ALA A 147 -6.76 -15.06 0.27
CA ALA A 147 -7.67 -14.35 -0.60
C ALA A 147 -8.48 -15.32 -1.49
N ARG A 148 -9.77 -15.01 -1.70
CA ARG A 148 -10.64 -15.72 -2.63
C ARG A 148 -10.54 -15.19 -4.07
N PHE A 149 -9.71 -14.20 -4.27
CA PHE A 149 -9.41 -13.52 -5.53
C PHE A 149 -7.90 -13.56 -5.80
N PRO A 150 -7.46 -13.50 -7.06
CA PRO A 150 -6.04 -13.56 -7.39
C PRO A 150 -5.30 -12.25 -7.07
N PHE A 151 -4.03 -12.38 -6.71
CA PHE A 151 -3.06 -11.31 -6.75
C PHE A 151 -2.37 -11.31 -8.11
N LEU A 152 -2.19 -10.11 -8.70
CA LEU A 152 -1.69 -9.96 -10.06
C LEU A 152 -0.37 -9.20 -10.09
N ALA A 153 0.64 -9.74 -10.82
CA ALA A 153 2.00 -9.20 -10.86
C ALA A 153 2.72 -9.56 -12.17
N ALA A 154 2.28 -9.00 -13.30
CA ALA A 154 2.79 -9.35 -14.63
C ALA A 154 4.23 -8.88 -14.90
N ASN A 155 4.69 -7.83 -14.22
CA ASN A 155 6.01 -7.26 -14.44
C ASN A 155 6.98 -7.42 -13.26
N VAL A 156 6.60 -8.18 -12.23
CA VAL A 156 7.51 -8.62 -11.18
C VAL A 156 8.12 -9.95 -11.59
N ILE A 157 9.44 -9.96 -11.76
CA ILE A 157 10.20 -11.07 -12.33
C ILE A 157 10.98 -11.78 -11.23
N ASP A 158 10.93 -13.10 -11.23
CA ASP A 158 11.83 -13.95 -10.47
C ASP A 158 13.15 -14.04 -11.22
N ASP A 159 14.23 -13.50 -10.67
CA ASP A 159 15.54 -13.42 -11.30
C ASP A 159 16.17 -14.81 -11.58
N ALA A 160 15.76 -15.84 -10.84
CA ALA A 160 16.26 -17.20 -11.04
C ALA A 160 15.63 -17.85 -12.28
N THR A 161 14.39 -17.51 -12.62
CA THR A 161 13.67 -18.09 -13.77
C THR A 161 13.60 -17.14 -14.96
N GLY A 162 13.77 -15.84 -14.74
CA GLY A 162 13.55 -14.79 -15.74
C GLY A 162 12.07 -14.66 -16.16
N GLN A 163 11.13 -15.24 -15.41
CA GLN A 163 9.71 -15.22 -15.69
C GLN A 163 8.97 -14.40 -14.64
N PRO A 164 7.74 -13.92 -14.92
CA PRO A 164 6.88 -13.33 -13.90
C PRO A 164 6.71 -14.28 -12.71
N VAL A 165 6.68 -13.73 -11.51
CA VAL A 165 6.48 -14.51 -10.27
C VAL A 165 5.21 -15.36 -10.37
N SER A 166 5.31 -16.60 -9.92
CA SER A 166 4.21 -17.56 -9.89
C SER A 166 4.18 -18.26 -8.53
N TRP A 167 3.43 -17.67 -7.61
CA TRP A 167 3.21 -18.21 -6.27
C TRP A 167 1.76 -18.66 -6.11
N PRO A 168 1.41 -19.41 -5.05
CA PRO A 168 0.02 -19.74 -4.79
C PRO A 168 -0.87 -18.49 -4.82
N ASN A 169 -1.89 -18.51 -5.70
CA ASN A 169 -2.82 -17.42 -5.97
C ASN A 169 -2.19 -16.09 -6.44
N VAL A 170 -0.91 -16.09 -6.87
CA VAL A 170 -0.23 -14.95 -7.50
C VAL A 170 0.10 -15.30 -8.95
N ARG A 171 -0.30 -14.45 -9.90
CA ARG A 171 -0.15 -14.69 -11.34
C ARG A 171 -0.10 -13.37 -12.13
N PRO A 172 0.33 -13.36 -13.41
CA PRO A 172 0.43 -12.12 -14.21
C PRO A 172 -0.92 -11.45 -14.48
N SER A 173 -1.96 -12.25 -14.72
CA SER A 173 -3.27 -11.77 -15.14
C SER A 173 -4.37 -12.79 -14.83
N SER A 174 -5.64 -12.38 -14.93
CA SER A 174 -6.81 -13.25 -14.69
C SER A 174 -7.87 -13.01 -15.76
N LEU A 175 -8.70 -14.01 -16.01
CA LEU A 175 -9.93 -13.92 -16.81
C LEU A 175 -11.10 -14.23 -15.88
N VAL A 176 -12.07 -13.34 -15.79
CA VAL A 176 -13.26 -13.44 -14.93
C VAL A 176 -14.50 -13.30 -15.81
N GLU A 177 -15.49 -14.15 -15.60
CA GLU A 177 -16.79 -14.04 -16.23
C GLU A 177 -17.78 -13.35 -15.28
N THR A 178 -18.45 -12.29 -15.76
CA THR A 178 -19.50 -11.61 -15.02
C THR A 178 -20.56 -11.06 -15.96
N ALA A 179 -21.84 -11.27 -15.64
CA ALA A 179 -22.98 -10.90 -16.49
C ALA A 179 -22.83 -11.33 -17.98
N GLY A 180 -22.25 -12.51 -18.21
CA GLY A 180 -21.99 -13.05 -19.55
C GLY A 180 -20.85 -12.40 -20.32
N VAL A 181 -20.07 -11.51 -19.68
CA VAL A 181 -18.90 -10.82 -20.26
C VAL A 181 -17.62 -11.46 -19.75
N GLN A 182 -16.67 -11.72 -20.63
CA GLN A 182 -15.32 -12.19 -20.30
C GLN A 182 -14.40 -10.99 -20.06
N VAL A 183 -14.01 -10.74 -18.80
CA VAL A 183 -13.15 -9.62 -18.40
C VAL A 183 -11.75 -10.11 -18.11
N GLY A 184 -10.79 -9.72 -18.92
CA GLY A 184 -9.36 -9.93 -18.67
C GLY A 184 -8.80 -8.83 -17.77
N ILE A 185 -8.00 -9.20 -16.76
CA ILE A 185 -7.40 -8.25 -15.82
C ILE A 185 -5.90 -8.52 -15.77
N VAL A 186 -5.08 -7.50 -16.05
CA VAL A 186 -3.62 -7.53 -15.97
C VAL A 186 -3.16 -6.74 -14.76
N GLY A 187 -2.31 -7.29 -13.89
CA GLY A 187 -1.73 -6.55 -12.76
C GLY A 187 -0.28 -6.15 -13.02
N VAL A 188 0.08 -4.89 -12.76
CA VAL A 188 1.46 -4.39 -12.87
C VAL A 188 1.80 -3.46 -11.72
N MET A 189 3.08 -3.41 -11.35
CA MET A 189 3.65 -2.52 -10.34
C MET A 189 4.59 -1.52 -10.99
N THR A 190 4.76 -0.33 -10.36
CA THR A 190 5.69 0.70 -10.83
C THR A 190 7.09 0.15 -11.11
N HIS A 191 7.65 0.56 -12.24
CA HIS A 191 9.01 0.16 -12.58
C HIS A 191 10.00 0.77 -11.61
N GLY A 192 10.57 -0.06 -10.77
CA GLY A 192 11.44 0.37 -9.67
C GLY A 192 10.76 0.38 -8.30
N GLY A 193 9.50 -0.04 -8.18
CA GLY A 193 8.79 -0.17 -6.91
C GLY A 193 9.53 -1.02 -5.90
N LEU A 194 10.18 -2.10 -6.32
CA LEU A 194 11.01 -2.94 -5.45
C LEU A 194 12.20 -2.20 -4.82
N ARG A 195 12.60 -1.03 -5.34
CA ARG A 195 13.61 -0.17 -4.69
C ARG A 195 13.03 0.73 -3.59
N GLN A 196 11.72 0.80 -3.50
CA GLN A 196 10.97 1.64 -2.55
C GLN A 196 10.41 0.83 -1.37
N THR A 197 10.78 -0.44 -1.27
CA THR A 197 10.46 -1.33 -0.17
C THR A 197 11.72 -1.84 0.53
N ILE A 198 11.58 -2.75 1.50
CA ILE A 198 12.69 -3.33 2.26
C ILE A 198 13.49 -4.28 1.36
N ARG A 199 14.74 -3.93 1.09
CA ARG A 199 15.59 -4.65 0.13
C ARG A 199 15.72 -6.15 0.41
N ALA A 200 15.80 -6.53 1.67
CA ALA A 200 15.90 -7.94 2.07
C ALA A 200 14.67 -8.76 1.64
N HIS A 201 13.49 -8.14 1.63
CA HIS A 201 12.23 -8.82 1.30
C HIS A 201 12.05 -9.09 -0.19
N VAL A 202 12.77 -8.36 -1.04
CA VAL A 202 12.66 -8.43 -2.51
C VAL A 202 13.92 -8.92 -3.20
N GLN A 203 14.86 -9.50 -2.45
CA GLN A 203 16.10 -10.05 -3.00
C GLN A 203 15.79 -11.18 -4.00
N GLY A 204 16.41 -11.15 -5.19
CA GLY A 204 16.14 -12.10 -6.28
C GLY A 204 14.85 -11.80 -7.05
N LEU A 205 14.30 -10.60 -6.88
CA LEU A 205 13.20 -10.09 -7.69
C LEU A 205 13.64 -8.82 -8.42
N SER A 206 13.13 -8.64 -9.62
CA SER A 206 13.26 -7.42 -10.42
C SER A 206 11.94 -7.01 -11.05
N THR A 207 11.88 -5.81 -11.65
CA THR A 207 10.72 -5.37 -12.42
C THR A 207 11.12 -5.05 -13.85
N ILE A 208 10.29 -5.46 -14.81
CA ILE A 208 10.39 -5.00 -16.21
C ILE A 208 9.45 -3.80 -16.43
N PRO A 209 9.69 -2.98 -17.49
CA PRO A 209 8.81 -1.86 -17.82
C PRO A 209 7.35 -2.30 -18.02
N LEU A 210 6.40 -1.41 -17.67
CA LEU A 210 4.96 -1.71 -17.70
C LEU A 210 4.46 -2.06 -19.11
N LEU A 211 4.85 -1.26 -20.11
CA LEU A 211 4.30 -1.37 -21.48
C LEU A 211 4.46 -2.77 -22.09
N PRO A 212 5.66 -3.40 -22.12
CA PRO A 212 5.81 -4.74 -22.65
C PRO A 212 5.02 -5.78 -21.86
N ALA A 213 4.97 -5.69 -20.52
CA ALA A 213 4.22 -6.62 -19.68
C ALA A 213 2.71 -6.53 -19.97
N VAL A 214 2.15 -5.31 -19.95
CA VAL A 214 0.73 -5.08 -20.27
C VAL A 214 0.40 -5.55 -21.70
N LYS A 215 1.21 -5.21 -22.70
CA LYS A 215 0.97 -5.63 -24.11
C LYS A 215 0.96 -7.15 -24.26
N THR A 216 1.86 -7.85 -23.59
CA THR A 216 1.94 -9.31 -23.66
C THR A 216 0.71 -9.96 -23.06
N GLU A 217 0.36 -9.59 -21.84
CA GLU A 217 -0.78 -10.19 -21.13
C GLU A 217 -2.14 -9.78 -21.74
N ALA A 218 -2.32 -8.52 -22.14
CA ALA A 218 -3.54 -8.06 -22.77
C ALA A 218 -3.81 -8.81 -24.11
N ARG A 219 -2.78 -9.02 -24.93
CA ARG A 219 -2.91 -9.82 -26.16
C ARG A 219 -3.26 -11.28 -25.86
N ARG A 220 -2.65 -11.85 -24.82
CA ARG A 220 -2.95 -13.22 -24.39
C ARG A 220 -4.40 -13.34 -23.93
N LEU A 221 -4.90 -12.38 -23.16
CA LEU A 221 -6.29 -12.36 -22.68
C LEU A 221 -7.28 -12.18 -23.84
N LYS A 222 -7.05 -11.24 -24.78
CA LYS A 222 -7.87 -11.09 -25.99
C LYS A 222 -7.88 -12.39 -26.81
N ALA A 223 -6.73 -13.06 -26.98
CA ALA A 223 -6.65 -14.35 -27.66
C ALA A 223 -7.38 -15.48 -26.91
N SER A 224 -7.55 -15.34 -25.59
CA SER A 224 -8.32 -16.27 -24.74
C SER A 224 -9.81 -15.94 -24.68
N GLY A 225 -10.30 -14.96 -25.46
CA GLY A 225 -11.71 -14.62 -25.57
C GLY A 225 -12.18 -13.50 -24.62
N ALA A 226 -11.26 -12.68 -24.08
CA ALA A 226 -11.67 -11.52 -23.29
C ALA A 226 -12.41 -10.49 -24.14
N ASP A 227 -13.64 -10.16 -23.76
CA ASP A 227 -14.44 -9.07 -24.33
C ASP A 227 -13.88 -7.70 -23.89
N VAL A 228 -13.50 -7.60 -22.64
CA VAL A 228 -12.93 -6.41 -21.97
C VAL A 228 -11.57 -6.75 -21.40
N VAL A 229 -10.59 -5.84 -21.52
CA VAL A 229 -9.30 -5.95 -20.85
C VAL A 229 -9.06 -4.73 -19.97
N LEU A 230 -8.88 -4.97 -18.68
CA LEU A 230 -8.55 -3.96 -17.66
C LEU A 230 -7.12 -4.12 -17.20
N VAL A 231 -6.50 -3.00 -16.83
CA VAL A 231 -5.18 -2.98 -16.18
C VAL A 231 -5.35 -2.49 -14.76
N LEU A 232 -4.89 -3.28 -13.79
CA LEU A 232 -4.64 -2.86 -12.43
C LEU A 232 -3.18 -2.44 -12.32
N SER A 233 -2.94 -1.17 -12.11
CA SER A 233 -1.61 -0.61 -12.13
C SER A 233 -1.26 -0.01 -10.78
N HIS A 234 -0.31 -0.62 -10.05
CA HIS A 234 0.33 0.08 -8.95
C HIS A 234 1.40 1.04 -9.49
N GLU A 235 0.98 1.91 -10.39
CA GLU A 235 1.65 3.08 -10.96
C GLU A 235 0.57 4.10 -11.27
N GLY A 236 0.80 5.38 -10.99
CA GLY A 236 -0.24 6.36 -11.06
C GLY A 236 0.12 7.68 -11.73
N GLY A 237 -0.82 8.59 -11.57
CA GLY A 237 -0.71 9.98 -11.96
C GLY A 237 -1.31 10.89 -10.88
N TRP A 238 -1.57 12.12 -11.24
CA TRP A 238 -2.30 13.07 -10.41
C TRP A 238 -3.02 14.11 -11.27
N CYS A 239 -4.23 14.50 -10.84
CA CYS A 239 -5.01 15.59 -11.38
C CYS A 239 -5.66 16.37 -10.23
N GLU A 240 -5.99 17.64 -10.46
CA GLU A 240 -6.66 18.48 -9.46
C GLU A 240 -8.16 18.60 -9.70
N ARG A 241 -8.62 18.45 -10.96
CA ARG A 241 -10.03 18.54 -11.35
C ARG A 241 -10.49 17.24 -12.00
N PHE A 242 -11.78 16.94 -11.89
CA PHE A 242 -12.39 15.68 -12.35
C PHE A 242 -13.75 15.91 -13.05
N ASP A 243 -14.04 17.13 -13.43
CA ASP A 243 -15.32 17.55 -14.03
C ASP A 243 -15.41 17.26 -15.54
N ASP A 244 -14.26 17.22 -16.23
CA ASP A 244 -14.16 16.85 -17.65
C ASP A 244 -13.07 15.79 -17.84
N PRO A 245 -13.44 14.54 -18.16
CA PRO A 245 -12.47 13.45 -18.39
C PRO A 245 -11.48 13.70 -19.52
N LEU A 246 -11.78 14.60 -20.46
CA LEU A 246 -10.91 14.90 -21.61
C LEU A 246 -9.98 16.09 -21.34
N ASP A 247 -10.25 16.91 -20.31
CA ASP A 247 -9.39 18.04 -19.94
C ASP A 247 -8.24 17.61 -19.04
N LEU A 248 -7.09 17.35 -19.63
CA LEU A 248 -5.86 17.00 -18.92
C LEU A 248 -5.08 18.21 -18.37
N SER A 249 -5.59 19.44 -18.50
CA SER A 249 -4.84 20.66 -18.13
C SER A 249 -4.49 20.75 -16.63
N SER A 250 -5.22 20.05 -15.76
CA SER A 250 -4.95 19.97 -14.33
C SER A 250 -4.09 18.78 -13.92
N CYS A 251 -3.62 17.98 -14.87
CA CYS A 251 -2.93 16.72 -14.62
C CYS A 251 -1.41 16.81 -14.80
N GLY A 252 -0.69 15.93 -14.13
CA GLY A 252 0.76 15.76 -14.34
C GLY A 252 1.05 15.02 -15.64
N HIS A 253 1.21 15.74 -16.75
CA HIS A 253 1.34 15.22 -18.12
C HIS A 253 2.44 14.15 -18.29
N ASP A 254 3.51 14.22 -17.50
CA ASP A 254 4.65 13.30 -17.57
C ASP A 254 4.50 12.08 -16.64
N SER A 255 3.36 11.91 -16.00
CA SER A 255 3.10 10.74 -15.17
C SER A 255 3.23 9.45 -15.97
N ALA A 256 3.81 8.42 -15.36
CA ALA A 256 4.13 7.16 -16.04
C ALA A 256 2.86 6.46 -16.54
N ILE A 257 1.74 6.58 -15.82
CA ILE A 257 0.47 5.97 -16.23
C ILE A 257 -0.09 6.61 -17.49
N PHE A 258 0.04 7.94 -17.66
CA PHE A 258 -0.40 8.63 -18.88
C PHE A 258 0.50 8.30 -20.07
N ARG A 259 1.81 8.12 -19.85
CA ARG A 259 2.72 7.62 -20.90
C ARG A 259 2.33 6.22 -21.35
N LEU A 260 2.08 5.31 -20.39
CA LEU A 260 1.61 3.96 -20.69
C LEU A 260 0.37 3.99 -21.59
N ALA A 261 -0.66 4.77 -21.24
CA ALA A 261 -1.89 4.85 -22.01
C ALA A 261 -1.67 5.41 -23.43
N ARG A 262 -0.79 6.43 -23.60
CA ARG A 262 -0.45 6.97 -24.94
C ARG A 262 0.27 5.96 -25.83
N GLU A 263 1.07 5.06 -25.24
CA GLU A 263 1.90 4.09 -25.98
C GLU A 263 1.21 2.74 -26.20
N LEU A 264 0.07 2.51 -25.55
CA LEU A 264 -0.72 1.31 -25.77
C LEU A 264 -1.43 1.36 -27.13
N PRO A 265 -1.47 0.24 -27.88
CA PRO A 265 -2.26 0.15 -29.10
C PRO A 265 -3.75 0.43 -28.82
N PRO A 266 -4.43 1.21 -29.66
CA PRO A 266 -5.87 1.44 -29.54
C PRO A 266 -6.66 0.13 -29.48
N GLY A 267 -7.66 0.04 -28.59
CA GLY A 267 -8.53 -1.12 -28.41
C GLY A 267 -7.89 -2.36 -27.78
N LEU A 268 -6.63 -2.27 -27.32
CA LEU A 268 -5.98 -3.36 -26.60
C LEU A 268 -6.39 -3.42 -25.13
N VAL A 269 -6.62 -2.25 -24.50
CA VAL A 269 -7.01 -2.07 -23.10
C VAL A 269 -8.23 -1.16 -23.05
N ASP A 270 -9.22 -1.51 -22.25
CA ASP A 270 -10.52 -0.83 -22.16
C ASP A 270 -10.64 0.03 -20.89
N GLY A 271 -9.68 -0.04 -19.97
CA GLY A 271 -9.62 0.81 -18.78
C GLY A 271 -8.43 0.49 -17.88
N ILE A 272 -8.00 1.47 -17.09
CA ILE A 272 -6.89 1.37 -16.13
C ILE A 272 -7.36 1.85 -14.76
N ILE A 273 -7.21 1.02 -13.75
CA ILE A 273 -7.28 1.41 -12.32
C ILE A 273 -5.86 1.57 -11.82
N ALA A 274 -5.52 2.78 -11.38
CA ALA A 274 -4.17 3.21 -11.04
C ALA A 274 -3.98 3.41 -9.52
N GLY A 275 -2.73 3.46 -9.04
CA GLY A 275 -2.36 3.63 -7.63
C GLY A 275 -1.00 4.28 -7.43
N HIS A 276 -0.36 4.02 -6.27
CA HIS A 276 1.02 4.42 -5.91
C HIS A 276 1.23 5.91 -5.59
N THR A 277 0.65 6.83 -6.34
CA THR A 277 0.90 8.28 -6.17
C THR A 277 0.02 8.94 -5.12
N HIS A 278 -0.93 8.22 -4.53
CA HIS A 278 -1.87 8.69 -3.51
C HIS A 278 -2.73 9.89 -3.95
N ALA A 279 -2.87 10.11 -5.25
CA ALA A 279 -3.61 11.22 -5.85
C ALA A 279 -4.92 10.76 -6.50
N GLY A 280 -5.70 11.67 -7.05
CA GLY A 280 -6.89 11.38 -7.83
C GLY A 280 -6.61 11.45 -9.33
N VAL A 281 -7.25 10.55 -10.10
CA VAL A 281 -7.35 10.60 -11.57
C VAL A 281 -8.73 10.11 -11.98
N ALA A 282 -9.38 10.80 -12.91
CA ALA A 282 -10.63 10.38 -13.52
C ALA A 282 -10.70 10.94 -14.96
N HIS A 283 -9.78 10.45 -15.82
CA HIS A 283 -9.56 11.02 -17.13
C HIS A 283 -9.38 9.95 -18.20
N GLU A 284 -9.47 10.36 -19.46
CA GLU A 284 -9.26 9.51 -20.62
C GLU A 284 -8.00 9.94 -21.38
N VAL A 285 -7.16 8.98 -21.73
CA VAL A 285 -5.95 9.20 -22.54
C VAL A 285 -5.91 8.15 -23.64
N ASN A 286 -5.84 8.59 -24.89
CA ASN A 286 -5.79 7.70 -26.05
C ASN A 286 -6.99 6.73 -26.13
N GLY A 287 -8.20 7.20 -25.73
CA GLY A 287 -9.41 6.38 -25.66
C GLY A 287 -9.42 5.36 -24.53
N ILE A 288 -8.51 5.49 -23.55
CA ILE A 288 -8.42 4.59 -22.39
C ILE A 288 -8.79 5.37 -21.13
N PRO A 289 -9.90 5.05 -20.45
CA PRO A 289 -10.23 5.56 -19.13
C PRO A 289 -9.14 5.20 -18.11
N ILE A 290 -8.69 6.18 -17.32
CA ILE A 290 -7.71 6.01 -16.22
C ILE A 290 -8.31 6.58 -14.96
N LEU A 291 -8.41 5.75 -13.93
CA LEU A 291 -9.02 6.11 -12.66
C LEU A 291 -8.09 5.80 -11.49
N GLN A 292 -8.03 6.71 -10.51
CA GLN A 292 -7.31 6.53 -9.27
C GLN A 292 -8.03 7.28 -8.15
N ALA A 293 -8.15 6.69 -6.96
CA ALA A 293 -9.00 7.17 -5.88
C ALA A 293 -8.23 7.48 -4.59
N PHE A 294 -7.20 8.31 -4.69
CA PHE A 294 -6.40 8.77 -3.55
C PHE A 294 -5.76 7.62 -2.76
N GLN A 295 -6.04 7.51 -1.45
CA GLN A 295 -5.43 6.53 -0.55
C GLN A 295 -6.31 6.28 0.70
N ARG A 296 -5.93 5.24 1.46
CA ARG A 296 -6.47 4.94 2.81
C ARG A 296 -7.97 4.68 2.83
N GLY A 297 -8.52 4.22 1.72
CA GLY A 297 -9.95 3.94 1.60
C GLY A 297 -10.85 5.16 1.76
N THR A 298 -10.30 6.38 1.61
CA THR A 298 -11.07 7.63 1.75
C THR A 298 -11.98 7.91 0.56
N ALA A 299 -11.73 7.25 -0.57
CA ALA A 299 -12.55 7.28 -1.76
C ALA A 299 -12.40 5.97 -2.55
N PHE A 300 -13.27 5.76 -3.52
CA PHE A 300 -13.14 4.72 -4.54
C PHE A 300 -13.36 5.31 -5.94
N ALA A 301 -12.77 4.68 -6.95
CA ALA A 301 -12.96 5.02 -8.35
C ALA A 301 -14.12 4.22 -8.94
N ARG A 302 -14.83 4.76 -9.94
CA ARG A 302 -15.87 4.07 -10.68
C ARG A 302 -15.79 4.36 -12.16
N LEU A 303 -15.83 3.28 -12.97
CA LEU A 303 -15.96 3.29 -14.41
C LEU A 303 -17.15 2.40 -14.80
N ASP A 304 -18.16 2.95 -15.42
CA ASP A 304 -19.24 2.14 -16.00
C ASP A 304 -18.94 1.87 -17.48
N LEU A 305 -18.92 0.59 -17.86
CA LEU A 305 -18.74 0.13 -19.23
C LEU A 305 -20.05 -0.49 -19.72
N SER A 306 -20.60 0.01 -20.82
CA SER A 306 -21.64 -0.68 -21.58
C SER A 306 -20.97 -1.70 -22.49
N VAL A 307 -21.20 -2.98 -22.26
CA VAL A 307 -20.50 -4.07 -22.95
C VAL A 307 -21.52 -4.96 -23.65
N ARG A 308 -21.24 -5.32 -24.90
CA ARG A 308 -21.97 -6.37 -25.58
C ARG A 308 -21.13 -7.64 -25.63
N PRO A 309 -21.58 -8.74 -24.98
CA PRO A 309 -20.85 -10.00 -24.99
C PRO A 309 -20.48 -10.45 -26.42
N GLY A 310 -19.22 -10.84 -26.60
CA GLY A 310 -18.68 -11.22 -27.92
C GLY A 310 -18.36 -10.06 -28.86
N THR A 311 -18.64 -8.81 -28.46
CA THR A 311 -18.37 -7.61 -29.30
C THR A 311 -17.37 -6.66 -28.60
N GLY A 312 -17.48 -6.53 -27.24
CA GLY A 312 -16.66 -5.64 -26.45
C GLY A 312 -17.38 -4.38 -25.96
N VAL A 313 -16.60 -3.39 -25.51
CA VAL A 313 -17.09 -2.12 -24.97
C VAL A 313 -17.74 -1.27 -26.07
N ILE A 314 -18.94 -0.77 -25.80
CA ILE A 314 -19.71 0.12 -26.67
C ILE A 314 -19.58 1.57 -26.20
N GLU A 315 -19.64 1.78 -24.88
CA GLU A 315 -19.61 3.08 -24.24
C GLU A 315 -18.90 2.98 -22.88
N SER A 316 -18.22 4.04 -22.49
CA SER A 316 -17.60 4.18 -21.17
C SER A 316 -18.09 5.46 -20.49
N ARG A 317 -18.30 5.40 -19.17
CA ARG A 317 -18.60 6.55 -18.34
C ARG A 317 -17.67 6.60 -17.14
N ILE A 318 -16.85 7.64 -17.10
CA ILE A 318 -15.90 7.92 -16.03
C ILE A 318 -16.59 8.76 -14.96
N PHE A 319 -16.43 8.37 -13.69
CA PHE A 319 -16.91 9.16 -12.55
C PHE A 319 -15.73 9.77 -11.79
N ALA A 320 -15.93 10.96 -11.25
CA ALA A 320 -15.00 11.53 -10.28
C ALA A 320 -14.83 10.57 -9.08
N PRO A 321 -13.66 10.55 -8.40
CA PRO A 321 -13.47 9.73 -7.22
C PRO A 321 -14.57 9.96 -6.19
N GLN A 322 -15.29 8.89 -5.83
CA GLN A 322 -16.39 8.93 -4.86
C GLN A 322 -15.83 8.86 -3.44
N GLY A 323 -16.07 9.90 -2.65
CA GLY A 323 -15.69 9.90 -1.24
C GLY A 323 -16.44 8.86 -0.42
N VAL A 324 -15.75 8.19 0.51
CA VAL A 324 -16.33 7.26 1.48
C VAL A 324 -16.50 7.99 2.81
N CYS A 325 -17.75 8.28 3.20
CA CYS A 325 -18.05 9.03 4.42
C CYS A 325 -19.47 8.76 4.91
N THR A 326 -19.73 9.06 6.18
CA THR A 326 -21.04 8.90 6.82
C THR A 326 -21.96 10.08 6.60
N VAL A 327 -21.37 11.27 6.40
CA VAL A 327 -22.12 12.53 6.20
C VAL A 327 -21.52 13.35 5.07
N VAL A 328 -22.36 14.11 4.41
CA VAL A 328 -21.99 15.02 3.32
C VAL A 328 -22.46 16.44 3.63
N ASP A 329 -21.82 17.43 3.00
CA ASP A 329 -22.25 18.81 2.99
C ASP A 329 -23.42 19.05 1.99
N ASP A 330 -23.85 20.31 1.88
CA ASP A 330 -24.94 20.72 0.97
C ASP A 330 -24.63 20.48 -0.52
N GLN A 331 -23.36 20.25 -0.86
CA GLN A 331 -22.90 19.93 -2.22
C GLN A 331 -22.73 18.42 -2.45
N GLY A 332 -23.02 17.59 -1.42
CA GLY A 332 -22.85 16.14 -1.49
C GLY A 332 -21.39 15.67 -1.30
N VAL A 333 -20.49 16.57 -0.85
CA VAL A 333 -19.08 16.26 -0.60
C VAL A 333 -18.90 15.78 0.84
N CYS A 334 -18.03 14.80 1.05
CA CYS A 334 -17.72 14.28 2.38
C CYS A 334 -17.34 15.39 3.37
N ALA A 335 -18.07 15.48 4.48
CA ALA A 335 -17.83 16.41 5.56
C ALA A 335 -17.32 15.71 6.82
N ALA A 336 -16.53 16.42 7.63
CA ALA A 336 -16.09 15.89 8.93
C ALA A 336 -17.21 15.95 9.98
N VAL A 337 -18.10 16.93 9.84
CA VAL A 337 -19.29 17.15 10.68
C VAL A 337 -20.41 17.60 9.74
N GLY A 338 -21.61 17.05 9.90
CA GLY A 338 -22.78 17.39 9.10
C GLY A 338 -23.99 16.59 9.54
N ASP A 339 -25.17 17.07 9.18
CA ASP A 339 -26.46 16.46 9.52
C ASP A 339 -27.06 15.66 8.36
N THR A 340 -26.45 15.73 7.16
CA THR A 340 -26.95 15.04 5.97
C THR A 340 -26.25 13.68 5.84
N PRO A 341 -26.96 12.55 6.08
CA PRO A 341 -26.41 11.21 5.87
C PRO A 341 -26.00 11.00 4.40
N SER A 342 -24.90 10.30 4.18
CA SER A 342 -24.47 9.90 2.83
C SER A 342 -25.52 8.97 2.20
N SER A 343 -25.79 9.19 0.91
CA SER A 343 -26.57 8.29 0.08
C SER A 343 -25.81 7.94 -1.20
N TYR A 344 -26.06 6.75 -1.74
CA TYR A 344 -25.42 6.28 -2.97
C TYR A 344 -26.39 5.39 -3.73
N GLU A 345 -26.51 5.57 -5.05
CA GLU A 345 -27.48 4.88 -5.90
C GLU A 345 -28.93 4.97 -5.35
N GLY A 346 -29.28 6.14 -4.78
CA GLY A 346 -30.63 6.41 -4.24
C GLY A 346 -30.93 5.82 -2.85
N SER A 347 -29.99 5.12 -2.23
CA SER A 347 -30.16 4.50 -0.91
C SER A 347 -29.19 5.08 0.12
N PRO A 348 -29.59 5.20 1.42
CA PRO A 348 -28.69 5.58 2.50
C PRO A 348 -27.49 4.63 2.59
N VAL A 349 -26.31 5.17 2.92
CA VAL A 349 -25.11 4.37 3.10
C VAL A 349 -24.95 4.00 4.57
N GLU A 350 -24.97 2.72 4.85
CA GLU A 350 -24.75 2.16 6.19
C GLU A 350 -23.58 1.17 6.16
N PRO A 351 -22.81 1.06 7.26
CA PRO A 351 -21.75 0.06 7.37
C PRO A 351 -22.28 -1.35 7.06
N ASP A 352 -21.54 -2.11 6.26
CA ASP A 352 -21.91 -3.48 5.92
C ASP A 352 -21.64 -4.42 7.09
N PRO A 353 -22.67 -5.09 7.65
CA PRO A 353 -22.51 -5.98 8.80
C PRO A 353 -21.70 -7.24 8.48
N GLY A 354 -21.69 -7.71 7.22
CA GLY A 354 -20.89 -8.84 6.79
C GLY A 354 -19.40 -8.53 6.84
N VAL A 355 -19.00 -7.31 6.41
CA VAL A 355 -17.62 -6.83 6.50
C VAL A 355 -17.20 -6.66 7.96
N VAL A 356 -18.06 -6.09 8.82
CA VAL A 356 -17.79 -5.98 10.26
C VAL A 356 -17.55 -7.37 10.87
N ALA A 357 -18.44 -8.31 10.61
CA ALA A 357 -18.32 -9.68 11.14
C ALA A 357 -17.06 -10.40 10.63
N ALA A 358 -16.68 -10.19 9.37
CA ALA A 358 -15.48 -10.81 8.80
C ALA A 358 -14.17 -10.30 9.43
N MET A 359 -14.12 -9.02 9.83
CA MET A 359 -12.96 -8.44 10.51
C MET A 359 -12.83 -8.86 11.98
N GLN A 360 -13.93 -9.20 12.64
CA GLN A 360 -14.01 -9.38 14.09
C GLN A 360 -12.97 -10.36 14.66
N PRO A 361 -12.75 -11.57 14.09
CA PRO A 361 -11.77 -12.51 14.65
C PRO A 361 -10.33 -11.95 14.68
N GLN A 362 -9.94 -11.18 13.67
CA GLN A 362 -8.62 -10.58 13.62
C GLN A 362 -8.52 -9.37 14.57
N LEU A 363 -9.59 -8.60 14.72
CA LEU A 363 -9.65 -7.50 15.69
C LEU A 363 -9.45 -8.00 17.12
N GLU A 364 -10.11 -9.11 17.49
CA GLU A 364 -9.93 -9.73 18.81
C GLU A 364 -8.48 -10.18 19.05
N ARG A 365 -7.83 -10.74 18.04
CA ARG A 365 -6.40 -11.10 18.12
C ARG A 365 -5.52 -9.87 18.28
N VAL A 366 -5.77 -8.81 17.54
CA VAL A 366 -5.04 -7.54 17.64
C VAL A 366 -5.21 -6.92 19.02
N GLU A 367 -6.44 -6.88 19.54
CA GLU A 367 -6.70 -6.33 20.88
C GLU A 367 -6.06 -7.18 21.99
N ALA A 368 -6.06 -8.50 21.87
CA ALA A 368 -5.33 -9.38 22.80
C ALA A 368 -3.83 -9.10 22.77
N TRP A 369 -3.25 -8.92 21.57
CA TRP A 369 -1.84 -8.55 21.41
C TRP A 369 -1.55 -7.16 22.00
N ARG A 370 -2.42 -6.17 21.78
CA ARG A 370 -2.30 -4.81 22.34
C ARG A 370 -2.33 -4.81 23.87
N ALA A 371 -3.16 -5.68 24.46
CA ALA A 371 -3.33 -5.82 25.90
C ALA A 371 -2.20 -6.61 26.59
N GLU A 372 -1.29 -7.24 25.83
CA GLU A 372 -0.18 -8.01 26.41
C GLU A 372 0.71 -7.14 27.28
N PRO A 373 0.88 -7.48 28.60
CA PRO A 373 1.66 -6.68 29.53
C PRO A 373 3.14 -6.68 29.17
N LEU A 374 3.79 -5.54 29.29
CA LEU A 374 5.25 -5.42 29.20
C LEU A 374 5.96 -5.71 30.54
N GLY A 375 5.21 -5.94 31.62
CA GLY A 375 5.78 -6.22 32.95
C GLY A 375 6.44 -5.02 33.62
N VAL A 376 6.20 -3.81 33.13
CA VAL A 376 6.75 -2.57 33.65
C VAL A 376 5.64 -1.58 33.99
N LEU A 377 5.85 -0.80 35.06
CA LEU A 377 4.99 0.29 35.50
C LEU A 377 5.65 1.62 35.17
N LEU A 378 4.96 2.51 34.47
CA LEU A 378 5.38 3.89 34.30
C LEU A 378 4.69 4.75 35.38
N ALA A 379 5.48 5.29 36.31
CA ALA A 379 4.94 6.02 37.45
C ALA A 379 4.29 7.35 37.05
N THR A 380 4.83 8.00 36.03
CA THR A 380 4.31 9.25 35.46
C THR A 380 4.23 9.12 33.94
N PRO A 381 3.32 9.82 33.24
CA PRO A 381 3.27 9.78 31.77
C PRO A 381 4.62 10.20 31.18
N LEU A 382 4.99 9.59 30.07
CA LEU A 382 6.18 9.97 29.31
C LEU A 382 5.76 10.62 28.01
N ASP A 383 5.88 11.93 27.96
CA ASP A 383 5.42 12.70 26.81
C ASP A 383 6.38 12.57 25.62
N ARG A 384 5.78 12.65 24.44
CA ARG A 384 6.52 12.74 23.18
C ARG A 384 7.30 14.04 23.06
N ARG A 385 6.77 15.14 23.62
CA ARG A 385 7.35 16.49 23.58
C ARG A 385 7.74 16.91 25.00
N SER A 386 8.76 17.73 25.09
CA SER A 386 9.11 18.51 26.29
C SER A 386 9.23 19.97 25.89
N ASP A 387 9.35 20.83 26.91
CA ASP A 387 9.68 22.26 26.72
C ASP A 387 11.15 22.46 26.28
N GLY A 388 11.92 21.37 26.20
CA GLY A 388 13.33 21.36 25.79
C GLY A 388 13.52 20.91 24.33
N LEU A 389 14.79 20.83 23.92
CA LEU A 389 15.22 20.42 22.59
C LEU A 389 14.94 18.96 22.27
N GLU A 390 14.84 18.11 23.30
CA GLU A 390 14.76 16.66 23.17
C GLU A 390 13.43 16.10 23.60
N SER A 391 13.16 14.89 23.15
CA SER A 391 12.01 14.11 23.58
C SER A 391 12.40 13.13 24.68
N PRO A 392 11.82 13.20 25.89
CA PRO A 392 12.02 12.17 26.92
C PRO A 392 11.67 10.77 26.41
N LEU A 393 10.59 10.63 25.63
CA LEU A 393 10.24 9.37 24.98
C LEU A 393 11.30 8.94 23.95
N GLY A 394 11.84 9.88 23.17
CA GLY A 394 12.94 9.61 22.25
C GLY A 394 14.20 9.11 22.97
N ASN A 395 14.51 9.69 24.14
CA ASN A 395 15.62 9.26 24.98
C ASN A 395 15.42 7.82 25.50
N LEU A 396 14.18 7.43 25.87
CA LEU A 396 13.86 6.04 26.20
C LEU A 396 14.16 5.10 25.02
N PHE A 397 13.73 5.45 23.82
CA PHE A 397 14.03 4.65 22.62
C PHE A 397 15.54 4.60 22.30
N ALA A 398 16.27 5.68 22.53
CA ALA A 398 17.72 5.69 22.32
C ALA A 398 18.44 4.75 23.32
N GLU A 399 18.04 4.73 24.60
CA GLU A 399 18.54 3.77 25.58
C GLU A 399 18.22 2.32 25.18
N ALA A 400 17.02 2.07 24.69
CA ALA A 400 16.64 0.74 24.23
C ALA A 400 17.45 0.30 23.01
N LEU A 401 17.75 1.20 22.08
CA LEU A 401 18.63 0.91 20.93
C LEU A 401 20.06 0.60 21.38
N LEU A 402 20.59 1.38 22.31
CA LEU A 402 21.93 1.15 22.89
C LEU A 402 22.00 -0.24 23.53
N ALA A 403 21.00 -0.58 24.32
CA ALA A 403 20.94 -1.89 25.00
C ALA A 403 20.72 -3.06 24.03
N ALA A 404 20.08 -2.83 22.88
CA ALA A 404 19.84 -3.87 21.87
C ALA A 404 21.11 -4.26 21.10
N VAL A 405 22.17 -3.44 21.16
CA VAL A 405 23.46 -3.69 20.50
C VAL A 405 24.55 -3.70 21.59
N PRO A 406 24.90 -4.87 22.16
CA PRO A 406 25.80 -4.96 23.32
C PRO A 406 27.17 -4.30 23.14
N ASP A 407 27.68 -4.25 21.89
CA ASP A 407 28.99 -3.66 21.56
C ASP A 407 28.88 -2.19 21.09
N ALA A 408 27.71 -1.57 21.17
CA ALA A 408 27.55 -0.19 20.79
C ALA A 408 28.09 0.76 21.87
N ASP A 409 28.88 1.74 21.43
CA ASP A 409 29.37 2.82 22.30
C ASP A 409 28.28 3.87 22.52
N VAL A 410 27.48 4.15 21.49
CA VAL A 410 26.46 5.19 21.49
C VAL A 410 25.25 4.76 20.63
N ALA A 411 24.12 5.42 20.86
CA ALA A 411 22.94 5.22 20.01
C ALA A 411 22.35 6.55 19.54
N ILE A 412 21.72 6.51 18.34
CA ILE A 412 20.89 7.57 17.77
C ILE A 412 19.46 7.07 17.74
N GLY A 413 18.62 7.68 18.56
CA GLY A 413 17.20 7.34 18.68
C GLY A 413 16.31 8.13 17.71
N LEU A 414 15.09 8.35 18.15
CA LEU A 414 14.02 8.94 17.36
C LEU A 414 13.87 10.43 17.69
N GLY A 415 13.56 11.23 16.68
CA GLY A 415 13.21 12.64 16.83
C GLY A 415 11.69 12.86 16.90
N VAL A 416 11.29 14.03 17.43
CA VAL A 416 9.88 14.39 17.65
C VAL A 416 9.12 14.68 16.38
N ARG A 417 9.70 15.44 15.44
CA ARG A 417 8.98 15.96 14.27
C ARG A 417 8.75 14.90 13.19
N ARG A 418 9.76 14.38 12.56
CA ARG A 418 9.64 13.33 11.53
C ARG A 418 10.42 12.07 11.88
N GLY A 419 10.82 11.94 13.14
CA GLY A 419 11.57 10.79 13.65
C GLY A 419 10.71 9.58 13.99
N GLY A 420 9.41 9.64 13.79
CA GLY A 420 8.54 8.48 13.94
C GLY A 420 7.74 8.43 15.25
N LEU A 421 8.03 9.26 16.26
CA LEU A 421 7.24 9.28 17.49
C LEU A 421 5.85 9.90 17.24
N ARG A 422 4.78 9.18 17.58
CA ARG A 422 3.39 9.56 17.29
C ARG A 422 2.63 10.03 18.52
N THR A 423 2.70 9.28 19.62
CA THR A 423 2.04 9.58 20.90
C THR A 423 3.02 9.45 22.05
N GLY A 424 2.65 9.92 23.25
CA GLY A 424 3.34 9.61 24.50
C GLY A 424 2.95 8.24 25.04
N LEU A 425 3.61 7.81 26.14
CA LEU A 425 3.24 6.62 26.91
C LEU A 425 2.43 7.05 28.15
N PRO A 426 1.29 6.41 28.44
CA PRO A 426 0.47 6.73 29.61
C PRO A 426 1.13 6.23 30.89
N ALA A 427 0.82 6.85 32.03
CA ALA A 427 1.14 6.31 33.35
C ALA A 427 0.37 5.01 33.61
N GLY A 428 0.93 4.14 34.46
CA GLY A 428 0.33 2.87 34.83
C GLY A 428 1.07 1.67 34.26
N PRO A 429 0.47 0.46 34.34
CA PRO A 429 1.02 -0.74 33.72
C PRO A 429 1.11 -0.58 32.20
N LEU A 430 2.29 -0.71 31.63
CA LEU A 430 2.48 -0.63 30.19
C LEU A 430 2.11 -1.95 29.51
N THR A 431 1.42 -1.83 28.38
CA THR A 431 1.14 -2.93 27.46
C THR A 431 1.73 -2.66 26.08
N ARG A 432 1.68 -3.63 25.18
CA ARG A 432 2.22 -3.47 23.81
C ARG A 432 1.51 -2.37 23.00
N GLY A 433 0.20 -2.18 23.20
CA GLY A 433 -0.59 -1.21 22.44
C GLY A 433 -0.04 0.21 22.51
N PRO A 434 0.06 0.86 23.67
CA PRO A 434 0.64 2.19 23.84
C PRO A 434 2.06 2.32 23.27
N LEU A 435 2.90 1.28 23.44
CA LEU A 435 4.26 1.29 22.88
C LEU A 435 4.24 1.29 21.35
N TYR A 436 3.34 0.50 20.75
CA TYR A 436 3.13 0.52 19.29
C TYR A 436 2.61 1.87 18.81
N ASP A 437 1.63 2.43 19.50
CA ASP A 437 1.06 3.74 19.13
C ASP A 437 2.11 4.86 19.24
N ALA A 438 3.06 4.73 20.17
CA ALA A 438 4.17 5.65 20.28
C ALA A 438 5.13 5.56 19.09
N PHE A 439 5.41 4.35 18.59
CA PHE A 439 6.26 4.10 17.42
C PHE A 439 5.69 2.98 16.55
N ALA A 440 4.86 3.35 15.58
CA ALA A 440 4.08 2.43 14.73
C ALA A 440 4.83 1.92 13.47
N PHE A 441 6.16 2.01 13.44
CA PHE A 441 6.95 1.64 12.27
C PHE A 441 7.73 0.33 12.50
N ASP A 442 7.89 -0.44 11.42
CA ASP A 442 8.65 -1.69 11.40
C ASP A 442 10.15 -1.47 11.11
N ASN A 443 10.68 -0.34 11.59
CA ASN A 443 12.11 -0.07 11.48
C ASN A 443 12.92 -1.04 12.33
N ARG A 444 14.06 -1.46 11.75
CA ARG A 444 15.00 -2.37 12.41
C ARG A 444 16.16 -1.62 13.04
N VAL A 445 16.71 -2.22 14.08
CA VAL A 445 17.98 -1.78 14.69
C VAL A 445 19.11 -2.10 13.72
N ILE A 446 20.00 -1.12 13.47
CA ILE A 446 21.22 -1.30 12.68
C ILE A 446 22.44 -0.86 13.46
N THR A 447 23.60 -1.31 13.02
CA THR A 447 24.90 -0.89 13.55
C THR A 447 25.67 -0.13 12.47
N LEU A 448 26.27 1.01 12.86
CA LEU A 448 27.15 1.81 12.02
C LEU A 448 28.52 1.94 12.70
N SER A 449 29.60 1.93 11.92
CA SER A 449 30.95 2.21 12.42
C SER A 449 31.38 3.59 11.89
N LEU A 450 31.43 4.59 12.77
CA LEU A 450 31.72 5.99 12.41
C LEU A 450 32.83 6.53 13.29
N THR A 451 33.67 7.45 12.76
CA THR A 451 34.48 8.30 13.63
C THR A 451 33.58 9.32 14.34
N ALA A 452 34.02 9.82 15.50
CA ALA A 452 33.28 10.87 16.20
C ALA A 452 33.10 12.12 15.34
N ARG A 453 34.06 12.46 14.49
CA ARG A 453 33.99 13.54 13.49
C ARG A 453 32.87 13.30 12.47
N GLU A 454 32.77 12.08 11.92
CA GLU A 454 31.71 11.71 10.97
C GLU A 454 30.34 11.77 11.64
N LEU A 455 30.25 11.29 12.89
CA LEU A 455 29.02 11.31 13.67
C LEU A 455 28.58 12.76 13.99
N ALA A 456 29.51 13.62 14.44
CA ALA A 456 29.25 15.04 14.71
C ALA A 456 28.76 15.78 13.45
N ALA A 457 29.43 15.57 12.31
CA ALA A 457 29.01 16.15 11.03
C ALA A 457 27.62 15.67 10.57
N LEU A 458 27.27 14.42 10.88
CA LEU A 458 25.97 13.82 10.65
C LEU A 458 24.89 14.50 11.49
N LEU A 459 25.12 14.63 12.78
CA LEU A 459 24.20 15.25 13.75
C LEU A 459 24.02 16.75 13.43
N SER A 460 25.07 17.47 13.04
CA SER A 460 25.01 18.87 12.60
C SER A 460 24.10 19.02 11.38
N ARG A 461 24.28 18.19 10.36
CA ARG A 461 23.39 18.20 9.15
C ARG A 461 21.95 17.87 9.50
N TYR A 462 21.73 16.96 10.45
CA TYR A 462 20.37 16.58 10.86
C TYR A 462 19.71 17.73 11.64
N ALA A 463 20.44 18.39 12.53
CA ALA A 463 19.97 19.54 13.29
C ALA A 463 19.66 20.76 12.42
N ALA A 464 20.46 21.00 11.37
CA ALA A 464 20.22 22.09 10.40
C ALA A 464 18.95 21.91 9.56
N GLN A 465 18.38 20.70 9.48
CA GLN A 465 17.14 20.43 8.75
C GLN A 465 15.94 20.73 9.65
N SER A 466 15.44 21.96 9.65
CA SER A 466 14.34 22.48 10.49
C SER A 466 13.08 21.60 10.52
N TRP A 467 12.88 20.72 9.56
CA TRP A 467 11.72 19.82 9.44
C TRP A 467 11.91 18.46 10.11
N SER A 468 13.13 18.07 10.51
CA SER A 468 13.40 16.73 11.10
C SER A 468 13.42 16.72 12.63
N GLY A 469 13.63 17.86 13.27
CA GLY A 469 13.85 17.94 14.71
C GLY A 469 15.21 17.32 15.13
N ILE A 470 15.57 17.43 16.39
CA ILE A 470 16.79 16.84 16.94
C ILE A 470 16.57 15.36 17.22
N PRO A 471 17.47 14.44 16.83
CA PRO A 471 17.40 13.04 17.20
C PRO A 471 17.79 12.87 18.67
N SER A 472 17.09 12.00 19.38
CA SER A 472 17.52 11.58 20.72
C SER A 472 18.80 10.74 20.63
N VAL A 473 19.63 10.79 21.67
CA VAL A 473 20.89 10.05 21.72
C VAL A 473 21.03 9.29 23.05
N ALA A 474 21.85 8.24 23.06
CA ALA A 474 22.24 7.54 24.29
C ALA A 474 23.74 7.20 24.26
N GLY A 475 24.35 7.03 25.45
CA GLY A 475 25.77 6.76 25.62
C GLY A 475 26.68 7.99 25.42
N MET A 476 26.12 9.14 24.99
CA MET A 476 26.88 10.36 24.75
C MET A 476 26.11 11.63 25.11
N LEU A 477 26.85 12.73 25.23
CA LEU A 477 26.37 14.11 25.29
C LEU A 477 26.78 14.83 24.00
N VAL A 478 25.87 15.64 23.45
CA VAL A 478 26.07 16.43 22.24
C VAL A 478 26.18 17.90 22.62
N ARG A 479 27.37 18.46 22.60
CA ARG A 479 27.61 19.87 22.88
C ARG A 479 27.53 20.67 21.59
N VAL A 480 26.69 21.70 21.58
CA VAL A 480 26.40 22.48 20.37
C VAL A 480 26.83 23.91 20.56
N THR A 481 27.75 24.36 19.74
CA THR A 481 28.16 25.78 19.67
C THR A 481 27.59 26.39 18.40
N CYS A 482 26.79 27.44 18.56
CA CYS A 482 26.19 28.13 17.43
C CYS A 482 27.18 29.18 16.85
N GLY A 483 27.47 29.06 15.54
CA GLY A 483 28.34 29.98 14.80
C GLY A 483 27.66 30.49 13.54
N PRO A 484 28.33 31.43 12.80
CA PRO A 484 27.81 32.01 11.56
C PRO A 484 27.54 30.98 10.45
N GLU A 485 28.22 29.83 10.50
CA GLU A 485 28.11 28.75 9.51
C GLU A 485 27.14 27.63 9.95
N GLY A 486 26.48 27.80 11.12
CA GLY A 486 25.53 26.83 11.68
C GLY A 486 25.98 26.23 13.02
N ALA A 487 25.49 25.03 13.33
CA ALA A 487 25.80 24.31 14.54
C ALA A 487 27.12 23.54 14.43
N ASP A 488 28.09 23.87 15.27
CA ASP A 488 29.29 23.07 15.49
C ASP A 488 29.06 22.09 16.66
N ILE A 489 29.39 20.83 16.46
CA ILE A 489 29.07 19.75 17.40
C ILE A 489 30.33 19.07 17.90
N ASP A 490 30.49 19.10 19.23
CA ASP A 490 31.45 18.29 19.98
C ASP A 490 30.71 17.16 20.70
N LEU A 491 31.29 15.95 20.67
CA LEU A 491 30.76 14.78 21.37
C LEU A 491 31.54 14.54 22.69
N ALA A 492 30.79 14.17 23.72
CA ALA A 492 31.38 13.76 24.98
C ALA A 492 30.69 12.48 25.49
N ARG A 493 31.41 11.69 26.28
CA ARG A 493 30.82 10.55 27.02
C ARG A 493 29.85 11.07 28.09
N VAL A 494 28.98 10.23 28.59
CA VAL A 494 28.04 10.58 29.67
C VAL A 494 28.79 11.07 30.92
N SER A 495 30.05 10.64 31.15
CA SER A 495 30.94 11.15 32.18
C SER A 495 31.35 12.63 32.00
N GLY A 496 31.12 13.20 30.82
CA GLY A 496 31.58 14.53 30.43
C GLY A 496 32.96 14.56 29.75
N GLU A 497 33.65 13.43 29.67
CA GLU A 497 34.91 13.28 28.94
C GLU A 497 34.69 13.48 27.44
N ARG A 498 35.53 14.29 26.78
CA ARG A 498 35.48 14.53 25.36
C ARG A 498 35.78 13.25 24.57
N ILE A 499 34.99 12.95 23.53
CA ILE A 499 35.31 11.89 22.58
C ILE A 499 36.21 12.50 21.50
N GLU A 500 37.36 11.89 21.27
CA GLU A 500 38.31 12.41 20.30
C GLU A 500 37.79 12.29 18.88
N PRO A 501 38.00 13.31 18.01
CA PRO A 501 37.37 13.34 16.67
C PRO A 501 37.67 12.12 15.79
N ASP A 502 38.84 11.51 15.94
CA ASP A 502 39.28 10.37 15.14
C ASP A 502 38.97 9.02 15.82
N GLU A 503 38.39 9.06 17.03
CA GLU A 503 37.93 7.86 17.73
C GLU A 503 36.80 7.19 16.95
N ARG A 504 36.91 5.88 16.72
CA ARG A 504 35.91 5.10 16.01
C ARG A 504 34.88 4.55 16.99
N LEU A 505 33.63 4.85 16.72
CA LEU A 505 32.48 4.45 17.54
C LEU A 505 31.62 3.44 16.81
N THR A 506 31.10 2.47 17.56
CA THR A 506 30.00 1.60 17.15
C THR A 506 28.68 2.27 17.53
N VAL A 507 27.88 2.64 16.54
CA VAL A 507 26.66 3.43 16.71
C VAL A 507 25.44 2.55 16.45
N ALA A 508 24.58 2.36 17.46
CA ALA A 508 23.27 1.77 17.26
C ALA A 508 22.30 2.83 16.70
N ALA A 509 21.55 2.49 15.67
CA ALA A 509 20.61 3.41 15.04
C ALA A 509 19.42 2.67 14.43
N THR A 510 18.45 3.40 13.87
CA THR A 510 17.39 2.82 13.05
C THR A 510 17.81 2.73 11.59
N ASP A 511 17.32 1.73 10.86
CA ASP A 511 17.55 1.59 9.42
C ASP A 511 17.02 2.79 8.61
N PHE A 512 16.00 3.48 9.11
CA PHE A 512 15.50 4.73 8.55
C PHE A 512 16.55 5.86 8.65
N PHE A 513 17.20 5.98 9.81
CA PHE A 513 18.27 6.94 9.99
C PHE A 513 19.43 6.64 9.03
N GLY A 514 19.86 5.38 8.97
CA GLY A 514 20.93 4.93 8.08
C GLY A 514 20.66 5.26 6.60
N ARG A 515 19.44 5.05 6.12
CA ARG A 515 19.06 5.38 4.73
C ARG A 515 19.12 6.89 4.43
N ARG A 516 18.69 7.72 5.37
CA ARG A 516 18.63 9.19 5.17
C ARG A 516 19.98 9.87 5.12
N VAL A 517 20.93 9.36 5.85
CA VAL A 517 22.27 9.95 5.94
C VAL A 517 23.20 9.50 4.82
N GLY A 518 22.69 8.75 3.85
CA GLY A 518 23.45 8.36 2.67
C GLY A 518 24.62 7.45 3.03
N VAL A 519 24.36 6.38 3.76
CA VAL A 519 25.37 5.41 4.22
C VAL A 519 26.24 4.84 3.07
N GLY A 520 25.83 4.98 1.82
CA GLY A 520 26.65 4.65 0.65
C GLY A 520 27.88 5.57 0.46
N THR A 521 28.01 6.66 1.21
CA THR A 521 29.17 7.58 1.21
C THR A 521 30.02 7.51 2.47
N LEU A 522 29.59 6.74 3.47
CA LEU A 522 30.32 6.53 4.74
C LEU A 522 31.15 5.22 4.63
N SER A 523 32.31 5.20 5.23
CA SER A 523 33.34 4.16 5.11
C SER A 523 33.00 2.82 5.79
N GLY A 524 31.76 2.35 5.70
CA GLY A 524 31.34 1.05 6.21
C GLY A 524 29.93 0.66 5.78
N PRO A 525 29.65 -0.64 5.56
CA PRO A 525 28.30 -1.09 5.28
C PRO A 525 27.41 -0.90 6.52
N ALA A 526 26.22 -0.30 6.33
CA ALA A 526 25.15 -0.46 7.31
C ALA A 526 24.65 -1.90 7.18
N GLU A 527 25.02 -2.74 8.11
CA GLU A 527 24.50 -4.09 8.17
C GLU A 527 23.15 -4.10 8.89
N SER A 528 22.07 -3.95 8.14
CA SER A 528 20.79 -4.43 8.61
C SER A 528 20.76 -5.95 8.40
N LEU A 529 21.05 -6.69 9.42
CA LEU A 529 20.87 -8.14 9.38
C LEU A 529 19.36 -8.44 9.31
N PRO A 530 18.91 -9.41 8.51
CA PRO A 530 17.50 -9.84 8.50
C PRO A 530 16.99 -10.24 9.89
N SER A 531 17.90 -10.67 10.80
CA SER A 531 17.65 -11.04 12.18
C SER A 531 17.68 -9.87 13.17
N ALA A 532 17.95 -8.62 12.73
CA ALA A 532 17.96 -7.47 13.64
C ALA A 532 16.54 -7.21 14.18
N PRO A 533 16.40 -6.95 15.51
CA PRO A 533 15.09 -6.74 16.10
C PRO A 533 14.43 -5.47 15.54
N LEU A 534 13.10 -5.45 15.55
CA LEU A 534 12.36 -4.21 15.34
C LEU A 534 12.66 -3.25 16.51
N VAL A 535 12.71 -1.96 16.22
CA VAL A 535 12.99 -0.91 17.21
C VAL A 535 12.01 -0.99 18.40
N ARG A 536 10.72 -1.24 18.14
CA ARG A 536 9.73 -1.38 19.21
C ARG A 536 9.90 -2.67 20.02
N ASP A 537 10.38 -3.75 19.40
CA ASP A 537 10.64 -5.01 20.12
C ASP A 537 11.90 -4.89 21.01
N ALA A 538 12.91 -4.17 20.51
CA ALA A 538 14.06 -3.78 21.31
C ALA A 538 13.61 -2.94 22.52
N ALA A 539 12.75 -1.95 22.33
CA ALA A 539 12.17 -1.14 23.40
C ALA A 539 11.34 -1.98 24.38
N ALA A 540 10.48 -2.88 23.88
CA ALA A 540 9.70 -3.78 24.73
C ALA A 540 10.59 -4.72 25.57
N SER A 541 11.64 -5.28 24.97
CA SER A 541 12.60 -6.15 25.65
C SER A 541 13.40 -5.41 26.73
N TRP A 542 13.87 -4.21 26.40
CA TRP A 542 14.57 -3.34 27.33
C TRP A 542 13.69 -2.93 28.52
N LEU A 543 12.43 -2.53 28.25
CA LEU A 543 11.45 -2.20 29.28
C LEU A 543 11.22 -3.39 30.23
N ARG A 544 11.00 -4.59 29.70
CA ARG A 544 10.84 -5.82 30.52
C ARG A 544 12.08 -6.09 31.41
N ALA A 545 13.27 -5.88 30.87
CA ALA A 545 14.52 -6.11 31.62
C ALA A 545 14.73 -5.12 32.77
N ARG A 546 14.14 -3.91 32.68
CA ARG A 546 14.25 -2.91 33.78
C ARG A 546 13.47 -3.32 35.02
N GLY A 547 12.31 -3.92 34.90
CA GLY A 547 11.56 -4.59 35.98
C GLY A 547 11.05 -3.72 37.13
N ALA A 548 11.47 -2.46 37.24
CA ALA A 548 11.11 -1.51 38.30
C ALA A 548 10.16 -0.44 37.77
N PRO A 549 9.40 0.27 38.62
CA PRO A 549 8.68 1.46 38.17
C PRO A 549 9.64 2.45 37.52
N LEU A 550 9.30 2.94 36.33
CA LEU A 550 10.05 3.94 35.59
C LEU A 550 9.45 5.32 35.87
N HIS A 551 10.31 6.30 36.05
CA HIS A 551 9.90 7.70 36.17
C HIS A 551 10.32 8.48 34.93
N ALA A 552 9.43 9.36 34.42
CA ALA A 552 9.72 10.18 33.25
C ALA A 552 10.99 11.04 33.40
N ASP A 553 11.29 11.45 34.64
CA ASP A 553 12.49 12.24 34.98
C ASP A 553 13.80 11.53 34.60
N GLU A 554 13.82 10.19 34.58
CA GLU A 554 15.00 9.41 34.17
C GLU A 554 15.43 9.70 32.74
N PHE A 555 14.48 10.11 31.88
CA PHE A 555 14.69 10.38 30.46
C PHE A 555 14.70 11.87 30.12
N SER A 556 14.48 12.74 31.11
CA SER A 556 14.35 14.19 30.90
C SER A 556 15.68 14.95 30.98
N ALA A 557 16.76 14.29 31.41
CA ALA A 557 18.07 14.93 31.48
C ALA A 557 18.56 15.31 30.06
N PRO A 558 18.94 16.59 29.83
CA PRO A 558 19.34 17.05 28.50
C PRO A 558 20.64 16.37 28.05
N ARG A 559 20.62 15.77 26.88
CA ARG A 559 21.79 15.14 26.24
C ARG A 559 22.37 16.05 25.15
N TRP A 560 21.55 16.95 24.61
CA TRP A 560 21.97 18.05 23.78
C TRP A 560 22.16 19.30 24.63
N GLN A 561 23.39 19.79 24.67
CA GLN A 561 23.85 20.86 25.56
C GLN A 561 24.31 22.07 24.73
N PRO A 562 23.47 23.10 24.55
CA PRO A 562 23.91 24.36 23.92
C PRO A 562 25.04 24.98 24.73
N VAL A 563 26.07 25.46 24.04
CA VAL A 563 27.21 26.19 24.63
C VAL A 563 27.13 27.65 24.13
N GLY A 564 26.93 28.58 25.06
CA GLY A 564 26.73 30.02 24.75
C GLY A 564 25.29 30.39 24.45
N ASP A 565 25.08 31.69 24.10
CA ASP A 565 23.75 32.31 23.96
C ASP A 565 23.15 32.21 22.54
N GLY A 566 23.75 31.41 21.64
CA GLY A 566 23.29 31.27 20.25
C GLY A 566 22.19 30.22 20.09
N ASP A 567 21.12 30.56 19.38
CA ASP A 567 20.04 29.65 18.99
C ASP A 567 20.18 29.27 17.51
N CYS A 568 20.92 28.19 17.24
CA CYS A 568 21.07 27.62 15.90
C CYS A 568 20.36 26.26 15.74
N LEU A 569 19.77 25.79 16.81
CA LEU A 569 18.94 24.60 16.82
C LEU A 569 17.51 25.06 16.58
N ALA A 570 16.90 24.63 15.50
CA ALA A 570 15.54 25.02 15.16
C ALA A 570 14.60 24.77 16.36
N SER A 571 14.18 25.84 17.04
CA SER A 571 13.05 25.83 17.96
C SER A 571 11.77 25.50 17.20
N ASP A 572 10.84 24.80 17.85
CA ASP A 572 9.54 24.42 17.31
C ASP A 572 8.69 25.59 16.83
#